data_14bdb834e929cef0c9fca2da59366d46
#
_entry.id   14bdb834e929cef0c9fca2da59366d46
#
_cell.length_a   1.000
_cell.length_b   1.000
_cell.length_c   1.000
_cell.angle_alpha   90.00
_cell.angle_beta   90.00
_cell.angle_gamma   90.00
#
_symmetry.space_group_name_H-M   'P 1'
#
loop_
_entity.id
_entity.type
_entity.pdbx_description
1 polymer ?
#
loop_
_entity_poly.entity_id
_entity_poly.type
_entity_poly.pdbx_seq_one_letter_code
_entity_poly.pdbx_strand_id
1 'polypeptide(L)'
;MAKTERGNGLDTATDKLTDNGKGGGAGAEVNGGAIQGEDRVDKYGFTGGAQQNSEESAEAIPIEVLRQREAKWLDMLNNWDKWMAKKHRKVKERCQKGIPPSLRGRAWLYLTGAKVKREQNQGRFQELDDQSGDPKWVDIIERDLHRQFPFHEMFKARGGHGQQDLLRVLKAYTLHRPDEGYCQAQAPIAAVLLMHMPAEDAFWVLVQMCEKYLPGYYSTGLEAIQLDGEILYALLRRVSPAAHGHLKKHKLEPILCMTEWFMCAFSRTLPWASVLRVWDMLLFEGVKIVFKVGLVLLKCMLGSQEKLKSCQGLYETMELLRAIQPQYMQERFLVHEIIELSVSEKDIEREHHAQLRRWKESHGDLHCKSPPRMHGAKAIMTAEPPSRQDLRQRPTIIVESPLAPTADKGQAQDAKGRRKANREQQKKTIPAPEETHNPYPPPSDPSPLLKHLTLQESKESLSSAEHDTYL
;
A
#
# COMPACT_ATOMS: atom_id res chain seq x y z
N MET A 1 -30.81 -35.46 55.62
CA MET A 1 -30.27 -36.70 56.22
C MET A 1 -28.95 -36.93 55.50
N ALA A 2 -27.90 -36.57 56.17
CA ALA A 2 -26.96 -37.37 56.92
C ALA A 2 -25.89 -37.90 55.96
N LYS A 3 -24.70 -37.49 56.02
CA LYS A 3 -23.56 -37.47 56.95
C LYS A 3 -22.39 -38.14 56.24
N THR A 4 -21.26 -37.44 56.09
CA THR A 4 -19.97 -37.57 56.85
C THR A 4 -19.14 -38.81 56.42
N GLU A 5 -17.84 -38.81 56.27
CA GLU A 5 -16.68 -38.15 56.84
C GLU A 5 -15.41 -38.56 56.05
N ARG A 6 -14.45 -37.67 55.84
CA ARG A 6 -13.10 -37.56 56.40
C ARG A 6 -12.13 -38.75 56.27
N GLY A 7 -10.91 -38.39 55.87
CA GLY A 7 -9.71 -39.15 56.21
C GLY A 7 -8.44 -38.61 55.57
N ASN A 8 -7.70 -37.88 56.35
CA ASN A 8 -6.32 -37.38 56.22
C ASN A 8 -5.27 -38.48 56.05
N GLY A 9 -4.12 -38.13 55.51
CA GLY A 9 -2.86 -38.85 55.72
C GLY A 9 -1.70 -38.23 54.99
N LEU A 10 -0.99 -37.33 55.71
CA LEU A 10 0.43 -36.96 55.48
C LEU A 10 1.31 -38.19 55.72
N ASP A 11 2.47 -38.24 55.01
CA ASP A 11 3.80 -38.32 55.62
C ASP A 11 4.87 -38.46 54.51
N THR A 12 5.77 -37.59 54.49
CA THR A 12 7.19 -37.33 54.61
C THR A 12 8.15 -38.54 54.52
N ALA A 13 9.24 -38.25 53.84
CA ALA A 13 10.65 -38.40 54.20
C ALA A 13 11.54 -39.29 53.33
N THR A 14 12.48 -38.63 52.71
CA THR A 14 13.94 -38.70 52.80
C THR A 14 14.74 -39.90 52.28
N ASP A 15 15.67 -39.53 51.41
CA ASP A 15 17.12 -39.86 51.36
C ASP A 15 17.62 -41.30 51.16
N LYS A 16 18.41 -41.50 50.14
CA LYS A 16 19.86 -41.80 50.22
C LYS A 16 20.49 -42.09 48.86
N LEU A 17 21.63 -41.41 48.70
CA LEU A 17 22.73 -41.66 47.75
C LEU A 17 23.29 -43.10 47.85
N THR A 18 23.69 -43.67 46.70
CA THR A 18 25.03 -44.32 46.61
C THR A 18 25.45 -44.48 45.14
N ASP A 19 26.71 -44.22 44.97
CA ASP A 19 27.62 -44.19 43.84
C ASP A 19 28.05 -45.60 43.40
N ASN A 20 28.48 -45.72 42.13
CA ASN A 20 29.54 -46.51 41.49
C ASN A 20 29.05 -47.15 40.15
N GLY A 21 29.59 -46.84 38.99
CA GLY A 21 30.94 -46.90 38.51
C GLY A 21 31.06 -47.80 37.28
N LYS A 22 31.57 -47.24 36.18
CA LYS A 22 32.27 -47.85 35.04
C LYS A 22 31.54 -48.55 33.90
N GLY A 23 31.63 -47.94 32.73
CA GLY A 23 32.39 -48.50 31.61
C GLY A 23 31.57 -48.96 30.39
N GLY A 24 31.83 -48.40 29.23
CA GLY A 24 31.59 -49.00 27.94
C GLY A 24 30.90 -48.09 26.93
N GLY A 25 31.67 -47.59 25.96
CA GLY A 25 31.17 -46.70 24.89
C GLY A 25 30.30 -47.37 23.88
N ALA A 26 29.38 -46.64 23.38
CA ALA A 26 28.76 -46.77 22.04
C ALA A 26 28.07 -45.46 21.71
N GLY A 27 28.19 -45.04 20.46
CA GLY A 27 27.81 -43.73 19.87
C GLY A 27 26.51 -43.13 20.37
N ALA A 28 26.63 -41.93 20.88
CA ALA A 28 25.49 -41.09 21.10
C ALA A 28 25.04 -40.44 19.82
N GLU A 29 23.94 -40.91 19.25
CA GLU A 29 23.09 -40.10 18.37
C GLU A 29 22.70 -38.86 19.16
N VAL A 30 23.15 -37.70 18.66
CA VAL A 30 22.71 -36.40 19.17
C VAL A 30 21.27 -36.26 18.75
N ASN A 31 20.38 -36.62 19.66
CA ASN A 31 18.97 -36.31 19.59
C ASN A 31 18.85 -34.78 19.67
N GLY A 32 18.75 -34.12 18.51
CA GLY A 32 18.49 -32.71 18.39
C GLY A 32 17.12 -32.44 19.03
N GLY A 33 17.15 -31.99 20.29
CA GLY A 33 15.96 -31.49 20.96
C GLY A 33 15.28 -30.47 20.05
N ALA A 34 14.03 -30.70 19.75
CA ALA A 34 13.17 -29.76 19.06
C ALA A 34 13.21 -28.43 19.84
N ILE A 35 13.96 -27.47 19.30
CA ILE A 35 13.87 -26.08 19.69
C ILE A 35 12.45 -25.68 19.32
N GLN A 36 11.68 -25.31 20.33
CA GLN A 36 10.28 -24.89 20.24
C GLN A 36 10.14 -23.84 19.15
N GLY A 37 9.11 -24.02 18.29
CA GLY A 37 8.92 -23.32 17.02
C GLY A 37 8.52 -21.84 17.10
N GLU A 38 8.91 -21.10 18.13
CA GLU A 38 8.50 -19.70 18.35
C GLU A 38 9.33 -18.66 17.60
N ASP A 39 10.50 -18.98 17.09
CA ASP A 39 11.40 -18.02 16.44
C ASP A 39 11.57 -18.19 14.92
N ARG A 40 10.85 -19.10 14.30
CA ARG A 40 11.01 -19.32 12.86
C ARG A 40 10.24 -18.26 12.07
N VAL A 41 10.98 -17.41 11.38
CA VAL A 41 10.47 -16.40 10.46
C VAL A 41 10.10 -17.06 9.13
N ASP A 42 8.94 -16.74 8.60
CA ASP A 42 8.51 -17.20 7.27
C ASP A 42 9.24 -16.45 6.14
N LYS A 43 8.99 -16.86 4.89
CA LYS A 43 9.59 -16.21 3.69
C LYS A 43 9.22 -14.74 3.50
N TYR A 44 8.30 -14.22 4.28
CA TYR A 44 7.84 -12.83 4.23
C TYR A 44 8.29 -12.01 5.44
N GLY A 45 8.96 -12.62 6.42
CA GLY A 45 9.42 -11.94 7.62
C GLY A 45 8.49 -12.05 8.83
N PHE A 46 7.43 -12.86 8.78
CA PHE A 46 6.50 -13.03 9.91
C PHE A 46 6.89 -14.20 10.81
N THR A 47 6.74 -14.01 12.13
CA THR A 47 6.95 -15.04 13.16
C THR A 47 5.62 -15.67 13.55
N GLY A 48 5.61 -16.96 13.89
CA GLY A 48 4.44 -17.63 14.46
C GLY A 48 3.25 -17.89 13.53
N GLY A 49 3.40 -17.72 12.22
CA GLY A 49 2.32 -17.99 11.25
C GLY A 49 1.12 -17.04 11.34
N ALA A 50 1.22 -15.95 12.08
CA ALA A 50 0.10 -15.06 12.43
C ALA A 50 -0.58 -14.35 11.24
N GLN A 51 0.10 -14.25 10.09
CA GLN A 51 -0.48 -13.74 8.83
C GLN A 51 -0.69 -14.85 7.79
N GLN A 52 -0.33 -16.06 8.17
CA GLN A 52 -0.62 -17.24 7.38
C GLN A 52 -1.87 -17.88 8.00
N ASN A 53 -3.04 -17.58 7.45
CA ASN A 53 -4.06 -18.61 7.46
C ASN A 53 -3.45 -19.75 6.65
N SER A 54 -2.86 -20.66 7.40
CA SER A 54 -2.13 -21.81 6.95
C SER A 54 -2.80 -22.37 5.71
N GLU A 55 -2.16 -22.25 4.61
CA GLU A 55 -2.24 -23.31 3.64
C GLU A 55 -0.87 -23.52 3.06
N GLU A 56 -0.54 -24.79 3.22
CA GLU A 56 0.21 -25.59 2.32
C GLU A 56 0.77 -24.80 1.15
N SER A 57 2.06 -24.69 1.14
CA SER A 57 2.91 -24.44 0.00
C SER A 57 2.12 -24.27 -1.30
N ALA A 58 1.69 -23.04 -1.60
CA ALA A 58 1.57 -22.70 -3.02
C ALA A 58 2.85 -23.21 -3.66
N GLU A 59 2.75 -24.15 -4.60
CA GLU A 59 3.89 -24.77 -5.27
C GLU A 59 4.96 -23.73 -5.51
N ALA A 60 6.09 -23.88 -4.85
CA ALA A 60 7.16 -22.91 -4.93
C ALA A 60 7.50 -22.73 -6.41
N ILE A 61 7.43 -21.52 -6.90
CA ILE A 61 7.75 -21.22 -8.29
C ILE A 61 9.18 -21.74 -8.54
N PRO A 62 9.41 -22.62 -9.53
CA PRO A 62 10.74 -23.12 -9.83
C PRO A 62 11.74 -21.98 -9.99
N ILE A 63 12.94 -22.15 -9.46
CA ILE A 63 13.98 -21.10 -9.42
C ILE A 63 14.28 -20.55 -10.83
N GLU A 64 14.28 -21.41 -11.83
CA GLU A 64 14.52 -21.02 -13.23
C GLU A 64 13.41 -20.10 -13.75
N VAL A 65 12.17 -20.37 -13.40
CA VAL A 65 11.02 -19.54 -13.77
C VAL A 65 11.10 -18.19 -13.06
N LEU A 66 11.50 -18.19 -11.77
CA LEU A 66 11.68 -16.95 -11.00
C LEU A 66 12.79 -16.09 -11.63
N ARG A 67 13.95 -16.66 -11.91
CA ARG A 67 15.08 -15.96 -12.58
C ARG A 67 14.67 -15.39 -13.95
N GLN A 68 13.91 -16.14 -14.74
CA GLN A 68 13.38 -15.64 -16.01
C GLN A 68 12.40 -14.48 -15.81
N ARG A 69 11.57 -14.50 -14.75
CA ARG A 69 10.69 -13.40 -14.42
C ARG A 69 11.49 -12.18 -13.99
N GLU A 70 12.51 -12.34 -13.15
CA GLU A 70 13.41 -11.28 -12.71
C GLU A 70 14.14 -10.62 -13.90
N ALA A 71 14.73 -11.39 -14.79
CA ALA A 71 15.38 -10.87 -15.99
C ALA A 71 14.42 -10.04 -16.86
N LYS A 72 13.18 -10.51 -17.03
CA LYS A 72 12.14 -9.78 -17.77
C LYS A 72 11.71 -8.49 -17.08
N TRP A 73 11.68 -8.47 -15.74
CA TRP A 73 11.36 -7.27 -14.98
C TRP A 73 12.52 -6.28 -14.99
N LEU A 74 13.76 -6.73 -14.89
CA LEU A 74 14.95 -5.87 -15.03
C LEU A 74 14.99 -5.18 -16.39
N ASP A 75 14.74 -5.90 -17.49
CA ASP A 75 14.62 -5.28 -18.81
C ASP A 75 13.52 -4.22 -18.86
N MET A 76 12.35 -4.50 -18.25
CA MET A 76 11.27 -3.51 -18.19
C MET A 76 11.66 -2.26 -17.40
N LEU A 77 12.23 -2.43 -16.21
CA LEU A 77 12.59 -1.32 -15.34
C LEU A 77 13.74 -0.47 -15.92
N ASN A 78 14.66 -1.10 -16.64
CA ASN A 78 15.74 -0.39 -17.32
C ASN A 78 15.28 0.35 -18.60
N ASN A 79 14.13 -0.03 -19.15
CA ASN A 79 13.56 0.55 -20.37
C ASN A 79 12.09 0.98 -20.13
N TRP A 80 11.78 1.51 -18.94
CA TRP A 80 10.42 1.72 -18.45
C TRP A 80 9.53 2.47 -19.42
N ASP A 81 9.96 3.65 -19.88
CA ASP A 81 9.17 4.51 -20.77
C ASP A 81 8.81 3.81 -22.08
N LYS A 82 9.76 3.09 -22.65
CA LYS A 82 9.57 2.30 -23.88
C LYS A 82 8.57 1.17 -23.68
N TRP A 83 8.62 0.48 -22.51
CA TRP A 83 7.69 -0.58 -22.18
C TRP A 83 6.28 -0.04 -21.91
N MET A 84 6.15 1.02 -21.17
CA MET A 84 4.86 1.65 -20.89
C MET A 84 4.22 2.25 -22.15
N ALA A 85 5.00 2.88 -23.02
CA ALA A 85 4.50 3.42 -24.27
C ALA A 85 4.06 2.33 -25.28
N LYS A 86 4.87 1.28 -25.46
CA LYS A 86 4.68 0.31 -26.56
C LYS A 86 4.14 -1.05 -26.13
N LYS A 87 4.32 -1.45 -24.87
CA LYS A 87 4.03 -2.80 -24.38
C LYS A 87 3.24 -2.81 -23.07
N HIS A 88 2.48 -1.75 -22.79
CA HIS A 88 1.68 -1.55 -21.59
C HIS A 88 0.85 -2.79 -21.20
N ARG A 89 0.20 -3.44 -22.17
CA ARG A 89 -0.57 -4.66 -21.91
C ARG A 89 0.28 -5.79 -21.31
N LYS A 90 1.53 -5.94 -21.77
CA LYS A 90 2.44 -6.96 -21.21
C LYS A 90 2.93 -6.60 -19.80
N VAL A 91 3.08 -5.32 -19.50
CA VAL A 91 3.37 -4.88 -18.12
C VAL A 91 2.21 -5.25 -17.22
N LYS A 92 0.95 -4.98 -17.62
CA LYS A 92 -0.26 -5.41 -16.92
C LYS A 92 -0.25 -6.92 -16.62
N GLU A 93 -0.08 -7.75 -17.65
CA GLU A 93 -0.05 -9.21 -17.50
C GLU A 93 1.02 -9.67 -16.50
N ARG A 94 2.18 -8.97 -16.45
CA ARG A 94 3.25 -9.30 -15.51
C ARG A 94 2.92 -8.85 -14.07
N CYS A 95 2.24 -7.72 -13.89
CA CYS A 95 1.72 -7.30 -12.58
C CYS A 95 0.66 -8.31 -12.08
N GLN A 96 -0.24 -8.75 -12.96
CA GLN A 96 -1.24 -9.78 -12.65
C GLN A 96 -0.64 -11.14 -12.29
N LYS A 97 0.53 -11.49 -12.85
CA LYS A 97 1.29 -12.71 -12.49
C LYS A 97 2.10 -12.57 -11.20
N GLY A 98 2.19 -11.36 -10.67
CA GLY A 98 3.00 -11.00 -9.51
C GLY A 98 4.41 -10.57 -9.86
N ILE A 99 4.87 -9.54 -9.17
CA ILE A 99 6.22 -9.00 -9.29
C ILE A 99 7.17 -9.87 -8.46
N PRO A 100 8.35 -10.22 -8.98
CA PRO A 100 9.35 -10.94 -8.20
C PRO A 100 9.71 -10.21 -6.89
N PRO A 101 9.84 -10.90 -5.76
CA PRO A 101 10.09 -10.27 -4.46
C PRO A 101 11.30 -9.32 -4.46
N SER A 102 12.40 -9.73 -5.10
CA SER A 102 13.64 -8.95 -5.21
C SER A 102 13.50 -7.62 -5.95
N LEU A 103 12.47 -7.47 -6.77
CA LEU A 103 12.26 -6.29 -7.62
C LEU A 103 10.99 -5.51 -7.26
N ARG A 104 10.21 -5.99 -6.28
CA ARG A 104 8.90 -5.43 -5.97
C ARG A 104 8.99 -3.97 -5.54
N GLY A 105 9.86 -3.63 -4.59
CA GLY A 105 10.05 -2.23 -4.16
C GLY A 105 10.43 -1.31 -5.31
N ARG A 106 11.41 -1.71 -6.12
CA ARG A 106 11.81 -0.94 -7.31
C ARG A 106 10.66 -0.80 -8.32
N ALA A 107 9.91 -1.88 -8.56
CA ALA A 107 8.78 -1.83 -9.49
C ALA A 107 7.65 -0.91 -8.98
N TRP A 108 7.33 -0.95 -7.69
CA TRP A 108 6.32 -0.07 -7.08
C TRP A 108 6.70 1.40 -7.19
N LEU A 109 7.99 1.73 -7.02
CA LEU A 109 8.51 3.09 -7.20
C LEU A 109 8.27 3.61 -8.64
N TYR A 110 8.45 2.75 -9.65
CA TYR A 110 8.18 3.11 -11.05
C TYR A 110 6.68 3.16 -11.37
N LEU A 111 5.90 2.19 -10.88
CA LEU A 111 4.45 2.10 -11.13
C LEU A 111 3.69 3.32 -10.61
N THR A 112 4.08 3.82 -9.45
CA THR A 112 3.44 4.98 -8.81
C THR A 112 3.93 6.32 -9.34
N GLY A 113 4.99 6.34 -10.15
CA GLY A 113 5.67 7.57 -10.55
C GLY A 113 6.50 8.22 -9.42
N ALA A 114 6.61 7.57 -8.26
CA ALA A 114 7.34 8.08 -7.11
C ALA A 114 8.84 8.31 -7.40
N LYS A 115 9.43 7.49 -8.28
CA LYS A 115 10.80 7.72 -8.76
C LYS A 115 10.98 9.11 -9.35
N VAL A 116 10.12 9.51 -10.27
CA VAL A 116 10.17 10.83 -10.91
C VAL A 116 9.96 11.93 -9.87
N LYS A 117 8.97 11.75 -8.97
CA LYS A 117 8.67 12.72 -7.93
C LYS A 117 9.86 12.92 -6.97
N ARG A 118 10.52 11.81 -6.56
CA ARG A 118 11.74 11.86 -5.75
C ARG A 118 12.88 12.61 -6.46
N GLU A 119 13.11 12.32 -7.73
CA GLU A 119 14.16 12.96 -8.53
C GLU A 119 13.92 14.47 -8.75
N GLN A 120 12.66 14.89 -8.84
CA GLN A 120 12.26 16.29 -8.93
C GLN A 120 12.39 17.04 -7.59
N ASN A 121 12.44 16.32 -6.47
CA ASN A 121 12.45 16.86 -5.11
C ASN A 121 13.63 16.31 -4.31
N GLN A 122 14.82 16.32 -4.89
CA GLN A 122 16.03 15.81 -4.26
C GLN A 122 16.30 16.50 -2.92
N GLY A 123 16.62 15.71 -1.90
CA GLY A 123 16.90 16.20 -0.54
C GLY A 123 15.65 16.57 0.28
N ARG A 124 14.46 16.66 -0.34
CA ARG A 124 13.25 17.10 0.37
C ARG A 124 12.84 16.17 1.50
N PHE A 125 12.96 14.86 1.34
CA PHE A 125 12.69 13.92 2.42
C PHE A 125 13.60 14.17 3.62
N GLN A 126 14.90 14.36 3.39
CA GLN A 126 15.85 14.64 4.46
C GLN A 126 15.54 15.96 5.17
N GLU A 127 15.21 17.03 4.43
CA GLU A 127 14.79 18.30 5.03
C GLU A 127 13.56 18.17 5.95
N LEU A 128 12.62 17.30 5.58
CA LEU A 128 11.42 17.03 6.39
C LEU A 128 11.76 16.12 7.59
N ASP A 129 12.64 15.16 7.41
CA ASP A 129 13.06 14.22 8.44
C ASP A 129 13.87 14.92 9.55
N ASP A 130 14.68 15.91 9.20
CA ASP A 130 15.49 16.71 10.14
C ASP A 130 14.63 17.64 11.03
N GLN A 131 13.36 17.88 10.65
CA GLN A 131 12.44 18.68 11.45
C GLN A 131 11.81 17.86 12.57
N SER A 132 11.54 18.50 13.72
CA SER A 132 10.90 17.85 14.87
C SER A 132 9.48 17.35 14.61
N GLY A 133 8.79 17.95 13.63
CA GLY A 133 7.37 17.71 13.38
C GLY A 133 6.45 18.45 14.35
N ASP A 134 5.15 18.39 14.07
CA ASP A 134 4.11 18.89 15.00
C ASP A 134 3.96 17.87 16.15
N PRO A 135 4.19 18.27 17.43
CA PRO A 135 4.08 17.38 18.58
C PRO A 135 2.76 16.62 18.64
N LYS A 136 1.66 17.24 18.22
CA LYS A 136 0.34 16.61 18.18
C LYS A 136 0.35 15.35 17.30
N TRP A 137 0.94 15.44 16.11
CA TRP A 137 0.97 14.31 15.19
C TRP A 137 2.03 13.28 15.58
N VAL A 138 3.20 13.74 16.04
CA VAL A 138 4.28 12.85 16.50
C VAL A 138 3.78 11.95 17.63
N ASP A 139 3.13 12.51 18.63
CA ASP A 139 2.54 11.77 19.76
C ASP A 139 1.56 10.67 19.32
N ILE A 140 0.70 10.98 18.33
CA ILE A 140 -0.27 10.01 17.83
C ILE A 140 0.44 8.90 17.03
N ILE A 141 1.39 9.28 16.18
CA ILE A 141 2.17 8.33 15.38
C ILE A 141 2.93 7.36 16.30
N GLU A 142 3.64 7.87 17.33
CA GLU A 142 4.41 7.04 18.26
C GLU A 142 3.56 5.98 18.97
N ARG A 143 2.35 6.34 19.36
CA ARG A 143 1.39 5.38 19.94
C ARG A 143 0.95 4.30 18.96
N ASP A 144 1.01 4.57 17.67
CA ASP A 144 0.58 3.65 16.63
C ASP A 144 1.70 2.71 16.15
N LEU A 145 2.98 3.02 16.39
CA LEU A 145 4.10 2.28 15.82
C LEU A 145 4.11 0.80 16.24
N HIS A 146 3.92 0.53 17.55
CA HIS A 146 4.05 -0.80 18.11
C HIS A 146 2.96 -1.79 17.67
N ARG A 147 1.84 -1.31 17.16
CA ARG A 147 0.71 -2.11 16.68
C ARG A 147 0.72 -2.37 15.18
N GLN A 148 1.72 -1.83 14.45
CA GLN A 148 1.87 -2.10 13.01
C GLN A 148 2.68 -3.38 12.80
N PHE A 149 2.03 -4.41 12.30
CA PHE A 149 2.63 -5.73 12.00
C PHE A 149 3.55 -6.24 13.13
N PRO A 150 3.07 -6.41 14.38
CA PRO A 150 3.88 -6.73 15.54
C PRO A 150 4.58 -8.10 15.45
N PHE A 151 4.12 -8.96 14.56
CA PHE A 151 4.71 -10.28 14.29
C PHE A 151 5.70 -10.29 13.12
N HIS A 152 5.93 -9.14 12.48
CA HIS A 152 6.94 -9.04 11.43
C HIS A 152 8.30 -8.67 12.02
N GLU A 153 9.36 -9.37 11.57
CA GLU A 153 10.73 -9.21 12.11
C GLU A 153 11.20 -7.75 12.13
N MET A 154 10.79 -6.94 11.14
CA MET A 154 11.15 -5.53 11.04
C MET A 154 10.51 -4.66 12.12
N PHE A 155 9.30 -5.00 12.59
CA PHE A 155 8.49 -4.16 13.47
C PHE A 155 8.30 -4.73 14.88
N LYS A 156 8.65 -6.00 15.12
CA LYS A 156 8.45 -6.65 16.42
C LYS A 156 9.26 -6.02 17.56
N ALA A 157 10.44 -5.50 17.26
CA ALA A 157 11.30 -4.87 18.25
C ALA A 157 10.81 -3.45 18.56
N ARG A 158 10.40 -3.20 19.81
CA ARG A 158 9.95 -1.88 20.25
C ARG A 158 11.09 -0.87 20.16
N GLY A 159 10.87 0.25 19.45
CA GLY A 159 11.91 1.23 19.17
C GLY A 159 13.00 0.76 18.18
N GLY A 160 12.81 -0.40 17.54
CA GLY A 160 13.72 -0.92 16.51
C GLY A 160 13.69 -0.11 15.21
N HIS A 161 14.62 -0.41 14.31
CA HIS A 161 14.79 0.33 13.06
C HIS A 161 13.51 0.46 12.23
N GLY A 162 12.69 -0.59 12.13
CA GLY A 162 11.45 -0.53 11.37
C GLY A 162 10.45 0.47 11.95
N GLN A 163 10.31 0.52 13.28
CA GLN A 163 9.46 1.49 13.94
C GLN A 163 10.01 2.91 13.82
N GLN A 164 11.34 3.09 13.88
CA GLN A 164 12.00 4.38 13.67
C GLN A 164 11.77 4.88 12.24
N ASP A 165 11.98 4.05 11.23
CA ASP A 165 11.74 4.41 9.84
C ASP A 165 10.25 4.71 9.58
N LEU A 166 9.34 3.98 10.23
CA LEU A 166 7.91 4.25 10.13
C LEU A 166 7.56 5.63 10.72
N LEU A 167 8.13 6.00 11.88
CA LEU A 167 7.99 7.33 12.46
C LEU A 167 8.51 8.41 11.50
N ARG A 168 9.70 8.24 10.94
CA ARG A 168 10.32 9.17 10.00
C ARG A 168 9.44 9.43 8.78
N VAL A 169 8.95 8.36 8.16
CA VAL A 169 8.08 8.45 6.96
C VAL A 169 6.77 9.17 7.28
N LEU A 170 6.09 8.79 8.37
CA LEU A 170 4.80 9.36 8.74
C LEU A 170 4.93 10.81 9.22
N LYS A 171 5.96 11.14 10.01
CA LYS A 171 6.29 12.51 10.41
C LYS A 171 6.57 13.39 9.20
N ALA A 172 7.42 12.93 8.27
CA ALA A 172 7.70 13.65 7.03
C ALA A 172 6.44 13.88 6.19
N TYR A 173 5.51 12.90 6.16
CA TYR A 173 4.24 13.05 5.46
C TYR A 173 3.39 14.18 6.06
N THR A 174 3.27 14.28 7.39
CA THR A 174 2.49 15.35 8.04
C THR A 174 3.07 16.73 7.77
N LEU A 175 4.38 16.85 7.63
CA LEU A 175 5.06 18.10 7.26
C LEU A 175 4.92 18.42 5.77
N HIS A 176 4.84 17.39 4.92
CA HIS A 176 4.62 17.55 3.48
C HIS A 176 3.17 17.91 3.15
N ARG A 177 2.22 17.37 3.93
CA ARG A 177 0.77 17.59 3.77
C ARG A 177 0.14 18.04 5.08
N PRO A 178 0.47 19.28 5.54
CA PRO A 178 -0.03 19.79 6.83
C PRO A 178 -1.55 19.91 6.86
N ASP A 179 -2.21 20.10 5.72
CA ASP A 179 -3.67 20.18 5.63
C ASP A 179 -4.37 18.85 5.98
N GLU A 180 -3.73 17.73 5.67
CA GLU A 180 -4.24 16.39 5.97
C GLU A 180 -3.78 15.90 7.35
N GLY A 181 -2.54 16.22 7.74
CA GLY A 181 -1.91 15.74 8.95
C GLY A 181 -1.69 14.22 8.90
N TYR A 182 -1.94 13.55 10.04
CA TYR A 182 -1.81 12.09 10.14
C TYR A 182 -3.18 11.42 10.29
N CYS A 183 -3.41 10.42 9.47
CA CYS A 183 -4.51 9.47 9.62
C CYS A 183 -3.96 8.08 9.95
N GLN A 184 -4.52 7.42 10.95
CA GLN A 184 -4.10 6.12 11.43
C GLN A 184 -3.99 5.06 10.32
N ALA A 185 -4.86 5.11 9.32
CA ALA A 185 -4.87 4.19 8.20
C ALA A 185 -3.64 4.32 7.26
N GLN A 186 -2.86 5.39 7.39
CA GLN A 186 -1.61 5.57 6.62
C GLN A 186 -0.46 4.70 7.17
N ALA A 187 -0.47 4.41 8.48
CA ALA A 187 0.60 3.63 9.11
C ALA A 187 0.75 2.21 8.54
N PRO A 188 -0.29 1.39 8.38
CA PRO A 188 -0.14 0.08 7.76
C PRO A 188 0.31 0.17 6.29
N ILE A 189 -0.09 1.19 5.54
CA ILE A 189 0.39 1.40 4.16
C ILE A 189 1.90 1.69 4.17
N ALA A 190 2.34 2.64 4.99
CA ALA A 190 3.76 2.98 5.12
C ALA A 190 4.60 1.78 5.60
N ALA A 191 4.08 0.98 6.52
CA ALA A 191 4.76 -0.23 7.00
C ALA A 191 4.93 -1.28 5.89
N VAL A 192 3.90 -1.53 5.07
CA VAL A 192 4.02 -2.42 3.89
C VAL A 192 5.10 -1.92 2.92
N LEU A 193 5.16 -0.61 2.68
CA LEU A 193 6.17 -0.03 1.79
C LEU A 193 7.58 -0.22 2.35
N LEU A 194 7.78 0.03 3.65
CA LEU A 194 9.07 -0.14 4.33
C LEU A 194 9.60 -1.58 4.32
N MET A 195 8.73 -2.58 4.28
CA MET A 195 9.14 -3.97 4.10
C MET A 195 9.80 -4.24 2.73
N HIS A 196 9.65 -3.32 1.78
CA HIS A 196 10.11 -3.53 0.39
C HIS A 196 11.10 -2.47 -0.11
N MET A 197 11.23 -1.33 0.58
CA MET A 197 12.06 -0.21 0.12
C MET A 197 12.55 0.68 1.27
N PRO A 198 13.64 1.45 1.08
CA PRO A 198 14.12 2.43 2.05
C PRO A 198 13.10 3.52 2.37
N ALA A 199 13.28 4.21 3.50
CA ALA A 199 12.34 5.22 4.02
C ALA A 199 12.02 6.34 3.04
N GLU A 200 13.00 6.89 2.33
CA GLU A 200 12.76 7.94 1.32
C GLU A 200 11.88 7.44 0.17
N ASP A 201 12.14 6.24 -0.35
CA ASP A 201 11.34 5.65 -1.41
C ASP A 201 9.91 5.36 -0.92
N ALA A 202 9.77 4.82 0.30
CA ALA A 202 8.49 4.55 0.94
C ALA A 202 7.68 5.85 1.14
N PHE A 203 8.33 6.93 1.55
CA PHE A 203 7.72 8.24 1.67
C PHE A 203 7.13 8.72 0.33
N TRP A 204 7.91 8.69 -0.75
CA TRP A 204 7.43 9.16 -2.04
C TRP A 204 6.35 8.27 -2.64
N VAL A 205 6.40 6.95 -2.42
CA VAL A 205 5.32 6.05 -2.82
C VAL A 205 4.06 6.31 -2.00
N LEU A 206 4.17 6.54 -0.68
CA LEU A 206 3.04 6.90 0.18
C LEU A 206 2.39 8.20 -0.31
N VAL A 207 3.18 9.25 -0.58
CA VAL A 207 2.68 10.51 -1.14
C VAL A 207 1.89 10.28 -2.43
N GLN A 208 2.44 9.50 -3.36
CA GLN A 208 1.75 9.19 -4.62
C GLN A 208 0.47 8.38 -4.41
N MET A 209 0.47 7.43 -3.47
CA MET A 209 -0.75 6.67 -3.13
C MET A 209 -1.84 7.58 -2.59
N CYS A 210 -1.52 8.46 -1.65
CA CYS A 210 -2.49 9.39 -1.06
C CYS A 210 -2.99 10.43 -2.09
N GLU A 211 -2.10 10.96 -2.93
CA GLU A 211 -2.47 12.00 -3.89
C GLU A 211 -3.17 11.48 -5.16
N LYS A 212 -2.76 10.31 -5.67
CA LYS A 212 -3.17 9.85 -7.01
C LYS A 212 -4.14 8.68 -6.98
N TYR A 213 -3.98 7.75 -6.05
CA TYR A 213 -4.82 6.55 -5.96
C TYR A 213 -6.00 6.76 -5.02
N LEU A 214 -5.77 7.37 -3.86
CA LEU A 214 -6.74 7.53 -2.78
C LEU A 214 -6.93 9.02 -2.39
N PRO A 215 -7.14 9.92 -3.39
CA PRO A 215 -7.25 11.35 -3.10
C PRO A 215 -8.40 11.64 -2.15
N GLY A 216 -8.12 12.38 -1.07
CA GLY A 216 -9.10 12.79 -0.06
C GLY A 216 -9.49 11.74 0.96
N TYR A 217 -8.95 10.53 0.89
CA TYR A 217 -9.27 9.46 1.84
C TYR A 217 -8.87 9.79 3.28
N TYR A 218 -7.81 10.57 3.44
CA TYR A 218 -7.22 10.90 4.74
C TYR A 218 -7.56 12.32 5.20
N SER A 219 -8.44 13.00 4.48
CA SER A 219 -8.92 14.33 4.85
C SER A 219 -9.98 14.26 5.94
N THR A 220 -10.11 15.35 6.69
CA THR A 220 -11.12 15.49 7.74
C THR A 220 -12.53 15.28 7.18
N GLY A 221 -13.37 14.51 7.89
CA GLY A 221 -14.75 14.23 7.48
C GLY A 221 -14.92 13.00 6.60
N LEU A 222 -13.84 12.41 6.07
CA LEU A 222 -13.88 11.15 5.28
C LEU A 222 -14.88 11.17 4.12
N GLU A 223 -15.18 12.34 3.54
CA GLU A 223 -16.18 12.49 2.48
C GLU A 223 -15.87 11.67 1.24
N ALA A 224 -14.58 11.60 0.87
CA ALA A 224 -14.15 10.82 -0.30
C ALA A 224 -14.37 9.31 -0.10
N ILE A 225 -14.16 8.79 1.11
CA ILE A 225 -14.39 7.37 1.41
C ILE A 225 -15.88 7.05 1.48
N GLN A 226 -16.70 7.97 2.00
CA GLN A 226 -18.16 7.82 2.01
C GLN A 226 -18.70 7.78 0.59
N LEU A 227 -18.25 8.69 -0.28
CA LEU A 227 -18.62 8.71 -1.69
C LEU A 227 -18.23 7.39 -2.40
N ASP A 228 -17.04 6.88 -2.14
CA ASP A 228 -16.59 5.60 -2.69
C ASP A 228 -17.40 4.42 -2.15
N GLY A 229 -17.89 4.51 -0.93
CA GLY A 229 -18.83 3.54 -0.37
C GLY A 229 -20.14 3.46 -1.19
N GLU A 230 -20.71 4.60 -1.53
CA GLU A 230 -21.90 4.67 -2.38
C GLU A 230 -21.63 4.14 -3.79
N ILE A 231 -20.44 4.41 -4.34
CA ILE A 231 -20.01 3.84 -5.63
C ILE A 231 -19.90 2.32 -5.53
N LEU A 232 -19.30 1.80 -4.45
CA LEU A 232 -19.18 0.36 -4.21
C LEU A 232 -20.56 -0.31 -4.19
N TYR A 233 -21.54 0.27 -3.50
CA TYR A 233 -22.89 -0.26 -3.42
C TYR A 233 -23.64 -0.18 -4.77
N ALA A 234 -23.45 0.89 -5.52
CA ALA A 234 -24.00 1.01 -6.86
C ALA A 234 -23.44 -0.06 -7.81
N LEU A 235 -22.14 -0.36 -7.70
CA LEU A 235 -21.51 -1.44 -8.46
C LEU A 235 -21.96 -2.82 -7.95
N LEU A 236 -22.10 -3.00 -6.63
CA LEU A 236 -22.56 -4.25 -6.02
C LEU A 236 -23.98 -4.62 -6.49
N ARG A 237 -24.85 -3.65 -6.71
CA ARG A 237 -26.20 -3.89 -7.28
C ARG A 237 -26.14 -4.61 -8.62
N ARG A 238 -25.12 -4.34 -9.44
CA ARG A 238 -24.89 -5.01 -10.72
C ARG A 238 -24.21 -6.37 -10.58
N VAL A 239 -23.21 -6.44 -9.70
CA VAL A 239 -22.36 -7.62 -9.53
C VAL A 239 -23.06 -8.71 -8.74
N SER A 240 -23.79 -8.34 -7.68
CA SER A 240 -24.52 -9.25 -6.80
C SER A 240 -25.79 -8.57 -6.27
N PRO A 241 -26.92 -8.60 -7.03
CA PRO A 241 -28.18 -8.01 -6.59
C PRO A 241 -28.67 -8.57 -5.24
N ALA A 242 -28.40 -9.85 -4.95
CA ALA A 242 -28.77 -10.49 -3.69
C ALA A 242 -28.02 -9.87 -2.50
N ALA A 243 -26.69 -9.72 -2.60
CA ALA A 243 -25.89 -9.07 -1.58
C ALA A 243 -26.32 -7.61 -1.36
N HIS A 244 -26.46 -6.84 -2.44
CA HIS A 244 -26.94 -5.46 -2.36
C HIS A 244 -28.32 -5.35 -1.70
N GLY A 245 -29.30 -6.20 -2.10
CA GLY A 245 -30.64 -6.22 -1.53
C GLY A 245 -30.65 -6.53 -0.04
N HIS A 246 -29.79 -7.45 0.39
CA HIS A 246 -29.61 -7.83 1.79
C HIS A 246 -29.05 -6.66 2.63
N LEU A 247 -27.94 -6.05 2.18
CA LEU A 247 -27.35 -4.91 2.88
C LEU A 247 -28.33 -3.74 3.00
N LYS A 248 -29.06 -3.44 1.93
CA LYS A 248 -30.11 -2.42 1.93
C LYS A 248 -31.25 -2.74 2.87
N LYS A 249 -31.73 -4.00 2.90
CA LYS A 249 -32.80 -4.47 3.79
C LYS A 249 -32.45 -4.25 5.26
N HIS A 250 -31.21 -4.52 5.63
CA HIS A 250 -30.73 -4.39 7.01
C HIS A 250 -30.14 -3.00 7.31
N LYS A 251 -30.30 -2.01 6.39
CA LYS A 251 -29.82 -0.64 6.54
C LYS A 251 -28.34 -0.56 6.90
N LEU A 252 -27.53 -1.48 6.36
CA LEU A 252 -26.12 -1.49 6.57
C LEU A 252 -25.49 -0.48 5.61
N GLU A 253 -24.89 0.57 6.16
CA GLU A 253 -24.21 1.60 5.37
C GLU A 253 -22.86 1.10 4.85
N PRO A 254 -22.43 1.51 3.64
CA PRO A 254 -21.17 1.06 3.05
C PRO A 254 -19.96 1.29 3.95
N ILE A 255 -19.93 2.42 4.62
CA ILE A 255 -18.81 2.87 5.44
C ILE A 255 -18.50 1.89 6.59
N LEU A 256 -19.51 1.22 7.13
CA LEU A 256 -19.36 0.30 8.26
C LEU A 256 -18.56 -0.97 7.89
N CYS A 257 -18.56 -1.37 6.64
CA CYS A 257 -17.92 -2.61 6.21
C CYS A 257 -16.68 -2.41 5.34
N MET A 258 -16.51 -1.23 4.72
CA MET A 258 -15.47 -1.03 3.71
C MET A 258 -14.36 -0.06 4.12
N THR A 259 -14.52 0.71 5.19
CA THR A 259 -13.59 1.77 5.56
C THR A 259 -12.18 1.24 5.76
N GLU A 260 -12.00 0.24 6.62
CA GLU A 260 -10.68 -0.36 6.85
C GLU A 260 -10.10 -0.98 5.57
N TRP A 261 -10.93 -1.68 4.81
CA TRP A 261 -10.50 -2.30 3.55
C TRP A 261 -9.90 -1.29 2.59
N PHE A 262 -10.60 -0.17 2.37
CA PHE A 262 -10.22 0.82 1.37
C PHE A 262 -9.12 1.74 1.87
N MET A 263 -9.26 2.26 3.10
CA MET A 263 -8.27 3.18 3.68
C MET A 263 -6.89 2.55 3.87
N CYS A 264 -6.84 1.26 4.22
CA CYS A 264 -5.60 0.51 4.36
C CYS A 264 -5.23 -0.30 3.11
N ALA A 265 -5.96 -0.12 1.99
CA ALA A 265 -5.76 -0.89 0.74
C ALA A 265 -5.64 -2.40 1.01
N PHE A 266 -6.51 -2.94 1.87
CA PHE A 266 -6.58 -4.34 2.30
C PHE A 266 -5.34 -4.89 3.00
N SER A 267 -4.37 -4.07 3.37
CA SER A 267 -3.11 -4.54 3.97
C SER A 267 -3.29 -5.23 5.34
N ARG A 268 -4.37 -4.92 6.05
CA ARG A 268 -4.73 -5.51 7.35
C ARG A 268 -5.73 -6.67 7.26
N THR A 269 -6.44 -6.77 6.13
CA THR A 269 -7.56 -7.70 5.97
C THR A 269 -7.17 -8.99 5.28
N LEU A 270 -6.29 -8.92 4.27
CA LEU A 270 -5.92 -10.06 3.44
C LEU A 270 -4.67 -10.78 3.98
N PRO A 271 -4.56 -12.10 3.78
CA PRO A 271 -3.30 -12.82 3.95
C PRO A 271 -2.17 -12.17 3.14
N TRP A 272 -0.94 -12.21 3.67
CA TRP A 272 0.17 -11.44 3.11
C TRP A 272 0.45 -11.70 1.62
N ALA A 273 0.41 -12.97 1.20
CA ALA A 273 0.57 -13.32 -0.21
C ALA A 273 -0.46 -12.60 -1.09
N SER A 274 -1.70 -12.52 -0.62
CA SER A 274 -2.80 -11.84 -1.33
C SER A 274 -2.64 -10.32 -1.33
N VAL A 275 -2.17 -9.73 -0.21
CA VAL A 275 -1.84 -8.30 -0.14
C VAL A 275 -0.84 -7.93 -1.24
N LEU A 276 0.26 -8.67 -1.33
CA LEU A 276 1.31 -8.39 -2.30
C LEU A 276 0.80 -8.46 -3.75
N ARG A 277 -0.02 -9.47 -4.07
CA ARG A 277 -0.61 -9.60 -5.41
C ARG A 277 -1.63 -8.52 -5.72
N VAL A 278 -2.47 -8.18 -4.76
CA VAL A 278 -3.43 -7.07 -4.91
C VAL A 278 -2.69 -5.75 -5.13
N TRP A 279 -1.61 -5.48 -4.39
CA TRP A 279 -0.83 -4.26 -4.54
C TRP A 279 -0.07 -4.20 -5.87
N ASP A 280 0.50 -5.32 -6.34
CA ASP A 280 1.12 -5.40 -7.67
C ASP A 280 0.14 -4.99 -8.79
N MET A 281 -1.15 -5.36 -8.66
CA MET A 281 -2.20 -4.97 -9.59
C MET A 281 -2.72 -3.55 -9.34
N LEU A 282 -2.92 -3.17 -8.07
CA LEU A 282 -3.43 -1.85 -7.67
C LEU A 282 -2.52 -0.74 -8.20
N LEU A 283 -1.22 -0.84 -7.98
CA LEU A 283 -0.27 0.20 -8.37
C LEU A 283 -0.13 0.31 -9.90
N PHE A 284 -0.48 -0.73 -10.64
CA PHE A 284 -0.54 -0.67 -12.11
C PHE A 284 -1.90 -0.19 -12.63
N GLU A 285 -3.01 -0.75 -12.14
CA GLU A 285 -4.37 -0.55 -12.68
C GLU A 285 -5.19 0.51 -11.94
N GLY A 286 -4.69 1.03 -10.81
CA GLY A 286 -5.39 2.03 -10.01
C GLY A 286 -6.44 1.45 -9.07
N VAL A 287 -7.20 2.33 -8.45
CA VAL A 287 -8.21 2.03 -7.42
C VAL A 287 -9.29 1.04 -7.87
N LYS A 288 -9.47 0.85 -9.16
CA LYS A 288 -10.34 -0.19 -9.71
C LYS A 288 -10.11 -1.56 -9.04
N ILE A 289 -8.86 -1.88 -8.71
CA ILE A 289 -8.52 -3.13 -8.02
C ILE A 289 -9.09 -3.16 -6.61
N VAL A 290 -9.05 -2.05 -5.87
CA VAL A 290 -9.65 -1.93 -4.54
C VAL A 290 -11.16 -2.20 -4.60
N PHE A 291 -11.87 -1.58 -5.53
CA PHE A 291 -13.29 -1.85 -5.76
C PHE A 291 -13.57 -3.31 -6.11
N LYS A 292 -12.76 -3.90 -6.99
CA LYS A 292 -12.95 -5.30 -7.38
C LYS A 292 -12.74 -6.25 -6.20
N VAL A 293 -11.73 -6.04 -5.36
CA VAL A 293 -11.53 -6.85 -4.16
C VAL A 293 -12.75 -6.77 -3.25
N GLY A 294 -13.22 -5.55 -2.93
CA GLY A 294 -14.40 -5.36 -2.09
C GLY A 294 -15.66 -6.04 -2.68
N LEU A 295 -15.88 -5.89 -3.98
CA LEU A 295 -17.01 -6.53 -4.68
C LEU A 295 -16.93 -8.06 -4.66
N VAL A 296 -15.74 -8.63 -4.87
CA VAL A 296 -15.52 -10.09 -4.81
C VAL A 296 -15.82 -10.60 -3.41
N LEU A 297 -15.28 -9.99 -2.37
CA LEU A 297 -15.50 -10.39 -0.99
C LEU A 297 -16.99 -10.31 -0.64
N LEU A 298 -17.66 -9.19 -0.92
CA LEU A 298 -19.10 -9.04 -0.66
C LEU A 298 -19.95 -10.05 -1.44
N LYS A 299 -19.64 -10.30 -2.71
CA LYS A 299 -20.29 -11.34 -3.53
C LYS A 299 -20.08 -12.73 -2.93
N CYS A 300 -18.86 -13.06 -2.51
CA CYS A 300 -18.56 -14.38 -1.93
C CYS A 300 -19.25 -14.58 -0.59
N MET A 301 -19.34 -13.56 0.24
CA MET A 301 -19.94 -13.66 1.58
C MET A 301 -21.47 -13.59 1.56
N LEU A 302 -22.05 -12.73 0.73
CA LEU A 302 -23.49 -12.40 0.74
C LEU A 302 -24.22 -12.75 -0.56
N GLY A 303 -23.56 -13.38 -1.53
CA GLY A 303 -24.14 -13.64 -2.85
C GLY A 303 -25.05 -14.86 -2.93
N SER A 304 -25.10 -15.74 -1.92
CA SER A 304 -25.94 -16.95 -1.94
C SER A 304 -27.10 -16.85 -0.96
N GLN A 305 -28.27 -17.39 -1.37
CA GLN A 305 -29.46 -17.42 -0.54
C GLN A 305 -29.28 -18.20 0.76
N GLU A 306 -28.43 -19.23 0.75
CA GLU A 306 -28.13 -20.04 1.93
C GLU A 306 -27.44 -19.21 3.02
N LYS A 307 -26.42 -18.43 2.63
CA LYS A 307 -25.72 -17.53 3.55
C LYS A 307 -26.62 -16.43 4.09
N LEU A 308 -27.49 -15.89 3.25
CA LEU A 308 -28.44 -14.86 3.65
C LEU A 308 -29.51 -15.36 4.62
N LYS A 309 -29.87 -16.65 4.61
CA LYS A 309 -30.82 -17.24 5.57
C LYS A 309 -30.25 -17.21 6.99
N SER A 310 -28.95 -17.35 7.18
CA SER A 310 -28.32 -17.30 8.51
C SER A 310 -28.15 -15.86 9.04
N CYS A 311 -28.21 -14.86 8.17
CA CYS A 311 -28.04 -13.44 8.53
C CYS A 311 -29.41 -12.76 8.62
N GLN A 312 -30.08 -12.87 9.77
CA GLN A 312 -31.44 -12.33 9.93
C GLN A 312 -31.47 -10.84 10.27
N GLY A 313 -30.37 -10.25 10.68
CA GLY A 313 -30.26 -8.87 11.10
C GLY A 313 -28.93 -8.20 10.74
N LEU A 314 -28.78 -6.96 11.22
CA LEU A 314 -27.58 -6.16 11.05
C LEU A 314 -26.38 -6.85 11.73
N TYR A 315 -26.58 -7.32 12.97
CA TYR A 315 -25.51 -7.89 13.79
C TYR A 315 -24.88 -9.13 13.11
N GLU A 316 -25.71 -10.11 12.76
CA GLU A 316 -25.25 -11.35 12.10
C GLU A 316 -24.58 -11.06 10.74
N THR A 317 -25.06 -10.03 10.04
CA THR A 317 -24.44 -9.60 8.79
C THR A 317 -23.05 -9.00 9.05
N MET A 318 -22.89 -8.17 10.07
CA MET A 318 -21.60 -7.58 10.43
C MET A 318 -20.61 -8.65 10.92
N GLU A 319 -21.05 -9.60 11.74
CA GLU A 319 -20.21 -10.73 12.16
C GLU A 319 -19.73 -11.55 10.96
N LEU A 320 -20.61 -11.84 10.01
CA LEU A 320 -20.22 -12.55 8.79
C LEU A 320 -19.19 -11.76 7.98
N LEU A 321 -19.35 -10.42 7.89
CA LEU A 321 -18.43 -9.56 7.15
C LEU A 321 -17.05 -9.40 7.84
N ARG A 322 -17.00 -9.49 9.17
CA ARG A 322 -15.75 -9.52 9.94
C ARG A 322 -15.05 -10.87 9.83
N ALA A 323 -15.79 -11.96 9.85
CA ALA A 323 -15.28 -13.32 9.75
C ALA A 323 -15.18 -13.80 8.29
N ILE A 324 -14.36 -13.13 7.48
CA ILE A 324 -14.16 -13.54 6.09
C ILE A 324 -13.54 -14.93 6.04
N GLN A 325 -14.21 -15.86 5.35
CA GLN A 325 -13.71 -17.22 5.23
C GLN A 325 -12.36 -17.24 4.49
N PRO A 326 -11.32 -17.92 5.02
CA PRO A 326 -9.96 -17.91 4.46
C PRO A 326 -9.90 -18.22 2.98
N GLN A 327 -10.71 -19.16 2.50
CA GLN A 327 -10.78 -19.58 1.10
C GLN A 327 -11.04 -18.43 0.12
N TYR A 328 -11.79 -17.38 0.52
CA TYR A 328 -12.09 -16.21 -0.33
C TYR A 328 -10.95 -15.21 -0.38
N MET A 329 -10.04 -15.29 0.58
CA MET A 329 -8.89 -14.42 0.70
C MET A 329 -7.60 -15.03 0.11
N GLN A 330 -7.61 -16.32 -0.23
CA GLN A 330 -6.46 -17.01 -0.82
C GLN A 330 -6.01 -16.36 -2.12
N GLU A 331 -4.70 -16.21 -2.28
CA GLU A 331 -4.08 -15.54 -3.42
C GLU A 331 -4.63 -16.02 -4.77
N ARG A 332 -4.64 -17.33 -4.99
CA ARG A 332 -5.03 -17.93 -6.28
C ARG A 332 -6.49 -17.66 -6.61
N PHE A 333 -7.37 -17.85 -5.63
CA PHE A 333 -8.80 -17.60 -5.78
C PHE A 333 -9.07 -16.12 -6.00
N LEU A 334 -8.57 -15.26 -5.11
CA LEU A 334 -8.86 -13.83 -5.12
C LEU A 334 -8.37 -13.15 -6.41
N VAL A 335 -7.14 -13.45 -6.84
CA VAL A 335 -6.57 -12.91 -8.08
C VAL A 335 -7.39 -13.33 -9.31
N HIS A 336 -7.83 -14.61 -9.35
CA HIS A 336 -8.69 -15.10 -10.43
C HIS A 336 -10.00 -14.33 -10.50
N GLU A 337 -10.73 -14.24 -9.38
CA GLU A 337 -12.00 -13.52 -9.31
C GLU A 337 -11.86 -12.03 -9.64
N ILE A 338 -10.79 -11.37 -9.21
CA ILE A 338 -10.51 -9.96 -9.55
C ILE A 338 -10.31 -9.79 -11.06
N ILE A 339 -9.60 -10.69 -11.72
CA ILE A 339 -9.33 -10.61 -13.16
C ILE A 339 -10.63 -10.81 -13.93
N GLU A 340 -11.41 -11.82 -13.58
CA GLU A 340 -12.66 -12.19 -14.26
C GLU A 340 -13.80 -11.19 -14.00
N LEU A 341 -13.78 -10.48 -12.88
CA LEU A 341 -14.85 -9.53 -12.57
C LEU A 341 -14.91 -8.39 -13.58
N SER A 342 -16.03 -8.28 -14.29
CA SER A 342 -16.25 -7.28 -15.34
C SER A 342 -16.67 -5.92 -14.76
N VAL A 343 -15.71 -5.22 -14.12
CA VAL A 343 -15.85 -3.83 -13.67
C VAL A 343 -14.70 -3.02 -14.24
N SER A 344 -15.02 -1.98 -14.98
CA SER A 344 -14.07 -1.11 -15.69
C SER A 344 -13.91 0.24 -14.99
N GLU A 345 -12.86 0.97 -15.35
CA GLU A 345 -12.67 2.37 -14.93
C GLU A 345 -13.85 3.24 -15.32
N LYS A 346 -14.40 3.05 -16.53
CA LYS A 346 -15.59 3.76 -17.01
C LYS A 346 -16.82 3.50 -16.14
N ASP A 347 -16.95 2.30 -15.60
CA ASP A 347 -18.06 1.98 -14.68
C ASP A 347 -17.91 2.76 -13.37
N ILE A 348 -16.70 2.83 -12.81
CA ILE A 348 -16.42 3.59 -11.60
C ILE A 348 -16.65 5.08 -11.83
N GLU A 349 -16.15 5.64 -12.92
CA GLU A 349 -16.34 7.06 -13.27
C GLU A 349 -17.82 7.41 -13.45
N ARG A 350 -18.58 6.56 -14.14
CA ARG A 350 -20.02 6.77 -14.30
C ARG A 350 -20.74 6.81 -12.94
N GLU A 351 -20.45 5.85 -12.06
CA GLU A 351 -21.04 5.83 -10.73
C GLU A 351 -20.53 7.00 -9.88
N HIS A 352 -19.25 7.37 -9.98
CA HIS A 352 -18.70 8.55 -9.31
C HIS A 352 -19.49 9.81 -9.67
N HIS A 353 -19.70 10.09 -10.95
CA HIS A 353 -20.48 11.24 -11.37
C HIS A 353 -21.94 11.18 -10.89
N ALA A 354 -22.53 10.00 -10.85
CA ALA A 354 -23.91 9.83 -10.36
C ALA A 354 -24.01 10.06 -8.84
N GLN A 355 -23.09 9.48 -8.07
CA GLN A 355 -23.08 9.62 -6.60
C GLN A 355 -22.69 11.04 -6.18
N LEU A 356 -21.73 11.67 -6.86
CA LEU A 356 -21.34 13.05 -6.58
C LEU A 356 -22.50 14.04 -6.78
N ARG A 357 -23.34 13.84 -7.79
CA ARG A 357 -24.55 14.66 -7.98
C ARG A 357 -25.51 14.49 -6.80
N ARG A 358 -25.77 13.24 -6.38
CA ARG A 358 -26.64 12.96 -5.21
C ARG A 358 -26.08 13.55 -3.93
N TRP A 359 -24.75 13.45 -3.76
CA TRP A 359 -24.05 14.05 -2.63
C TRP A 359 -24.29 15.56 -2.58
N LYS A 360 -24.09 16.26 -3.72
CA LYS A 360 -24.31 17.69 -3.82
C LYS A 360 -25.76 18.11 -3.51
N GLU A 361 -26.72 17.32 -3.90
CA GLU A 361 -28.14 17.55 -3.63
C GLU A 361 -28.49 17.41 -2.14
N SER A 362 -27.81 16.52 -1.43
CA SER A 362 -28.09 16.20 -0.02
C SER A 362 -27.17 16.91 1.00
N HIS A 363 -25.91 17.14 0.67
CA HIS A 363 -24.87 17.65 1.57
C HIS A 363 -24.18 18.93 1.08
N GLY A 364 -24.44 19.38 -0.15
CA GLY A 364 -23.68 20.46 -0.78
C GLY A 364 -22.40 20.01 -1.44
N ASP A 365 -21.50 20.95 -1.72
CA ASP A 365 -20.20 20.65 -2.30
C ASP A 365 -19.28 19.93 -1.31
N LEU A 366 -18.42 19.04 -1.82
CA LEU A 366 -17.41 18.39 -0.99
C LEU A 366 -16.46 19.43 -0.39
N HIS A 367 -16.20 19.33 0.90
CA HIS A 367 -15.24 20.18 1.59
C HIS A 367 -13.80 19.79 1.22
N CYS A 368 -13.58 18.53 0.94
CA CYS A 368 -12.30 18.00 0.49
C CYS A 368 -12.01 18.41 -0.97
N LYS A 369 -11.08 19.35 -1.15
CA LYS A 369 -10.56 19.72 -2.47
C LYS A 369 -9.46 18.74 -2.87
N SER A 370 -9.83 17.59 -3.40
CA SER A 370 -8.87 16.61 -3.90
C SER A 370 -8.71 16.72 -5.41
N PRO A 371 -7.50 16.51 -5.93
CA PRO A 371 -7.32 16.39 -7.37
C PRO A 371 -8.10 15.18 -7.91
N PRO A 372 -8.43 15.15 -9.21
CA PRO A 372 -9.04 13.99 -9.82
C PRO A 372 -8.19 12.74 -9.61
N ARG A 373 -8.85 11.63 -9.31
CA ARG A 373 -8.19 10.32 -9.15
C ARG A 373 -7.50 9.90 -10.45
N MET A 374 -6.29 9.37 -10.32
CA MET A 374 -5.56 8.82 -11.45
C MET A 374 -5.84 7.32 -11.58
N HIS A 375 -6.16 6.87 -12.80
CA HIS A 375 -6.42 5.46 -13.08
C HIS A 375 -5.13 4.72 -13.48
N GLY A 376 -4.28 4.47 -12.45
CA GLY A 376 -3.10 3.63 -12.53
C GLY A 376 -1.87 4.26 -13.18
N ALA A 377 -0.83 3.44 -13.33
CA ALA A 377 0.52 3.85 -13.72
C ALA A 377 0.59 4.60 -15.05
N LYS A 378 -0.25 4.24 -16.03
CA LYS A 378 -0.24 4.91 -17.34
C LYS A 378 -0.77 6.35 -17.25
N ALA A 379 -1.83 6.57 -16.50
CA ALA A 379 -2.42 7.89 -16.32
C ALA A 379 -1.44 8.81 -15.55
N ILE A 380 -0.83 8.29 -14.49
CA ILE A 380 0.18 9.01 -13.69
C ILE A 380 1.38 9.41 -14.56
N MET A 381 1.94 8.47 -15.31
CA MET A 381 3.07 8.72 -16.20
C MET A 381 2.76 9.75 -17.30
N THR A 382 1.52 9.81 -17.76
CA THR A 382 1.09 10.81 -18.75
C THR A 382 0.94 12.19 -18.14
N ALA A 383 0.45 12.27 -16.89
CA ALA A 383 0.27 13.53 -16.17
C ALA A 383 1.57 14.09 -15.60
N GLU A 384 2.50 13.22 -15.22
CA GLU A 384 3.80 13.57 -14.64
C GLU A 384 4.94 12.98 -15.50
N PRO A 385 5.19 13.50 -16.72
CA PRO A 385 6.25 13.00 -17.56
C PRO A 385 7.61 13.27 -16.93
N PRO A 386 8.62 12.41 -17.14
CA PRO A 386 9.97 12.61 -16.65
C PRO A 386 10.51 13.95 -17.15
N SER A 387 11.30 14.66 -16.34
CA SER A 387 11.85 15.95 -16.71
C SER A 387 12.74 15.80 -17.97
N ARG A 388 12.80 16.86 -18.80
CA ARG A 388 13.67 16.84 -19.98
C ARG A 388 15.16 16.70 -19.62
N GLN A 389 15.55 16.95 -18.38
CA GLN A 389 16.91 16.70 -17.87
C GLN A 389 17.20 15.19 -17.77
N ASP A 390 16.24 14.37 -17.37
CA ASP A 390 16.41 12.92 -17.29
C ASP A 390 16.61 12.28 -18.65
N LEU A 391 16.04 12.87 -19.70
CA LEU A 391 16.22 12.42 -21.08
C LEU A 391 17.61 12.78 -21.67
N ARG A 392 18.33 13.74 -21.06
CA ARG A 392 19.66 14.19 -21.52
C ARG A 392 20.81 13.47 -20.82
N GLN A 393 20.60 12.83 -19.70
CA GLN A 393 21.60 12.02 -19.00
C GLN A 393 21.68 10.59 -19.57
N ARG A 394 21.91 10.46 -20.87
CA ARG A 394 22.59 9.27 -21.36
C ARG A 394 24.05 9.43 -20.99
N PRO A 395 24.67 8.53 -20.24
CA PRO A 395 26.11 8.58 -20.04
C PRO A 395 26.77 8.48 -21.42
N THR A 396 27.31 9.56 -21.87
CA THR A 396 28.25 9.53 -23.01
C THR A 396 29.51 8.94 -22.42
N ILE A 397 29.78 7.68 -22.73
CA ILE A 397 31.08 7.07 -22.44
C ILE A 397 32.06 7.80 -23.35
N ILE A 398 32.78 8.79 -22.81
CA ILE A 398 33.93 9.35 -23.45
C ILE A 398 35.03 8.27 -23.34
N VAL A 399 35.19 7.50 -24.39
CA VAL A 399 36.37 6.65 -24.54
C VAL A 399 37.48 7.60 -24.94
N GLU A 400 38.30 8.01 -23.98
CA GLU A 400 39.58 8.65 -24.29
C GLU A 400 40.44 7.60 -25.03
N SER A 401 40.62 7.81 -26.30
CA SER A 401 41.57 7.03 -27.09
C SER A 401 42.98 7.31 -26.55
N PRO A 402 43.85 6.29 -26.40
CA PRO A 402 45.23 6.49 -25.98
C PRO A 402 45.93 7.36 -26.99
N LEU A 403 46.64 8.37 -26.49
CA LEU A 403 47.55 9.28 -27.23
C LEU A 403 48.39 8.51 -28.23
N ALA A 404 48.24 8.82 -29.53
CA ALA A 404 49.19 8.46 -30.55
C ALA A 404 50.38 9.48 -30.52
N PRO A 405 51.60 9.03 -30.76
CA PRO A 405 52.79 9.85 -30.60
C PRO A 405 52.93 10.95 -31.69
N THR A 406 53.41 12.10 -31.25
CA THR A 406 53.76 13.25 -32.06
C THR A 406 54.74 12.90 -33.18
N ALA A 407 54.40 13.24 -34.41
CA ALA A 407 55.34 13.36 -35.52
C ALA A 407 55.10 14.67 -36.31
N ASP A 408 56.16 15.27 -36.67
CA ASP A 408 56.50 16.60 -37.09
C ASP A 408 55.96 17.00 -38.47
N LYS A 409 55.78 18.29 -38.64
CA LYS A 409 55.74 19.18 -39.79
C LYS A 409 55.65 18.71 -41.24
N GLY A 410 54.81 19.39 -42.01
CA GLY A 410 54.87 19.44 -43.44
C GLY A 410 53.73 20.20 -44.12
N GLN A 411 54.08 21.33 -44.70
CA GLN A 411 53.31 22.28 -45.51
C GLN A 411 52.43 21.65 -46.63
N ALA A 412 51.35 22.26 -46.97
CA ALA A 412 51.00 22.93 -48.20
C ALA A 412 49.51 22.86 -48.61
N GLN A 413 48.94 24.01 -48.73
CA GLN A 413 48.17 24.61 -49.87
C GLN A 413 46.95 23.93 -50.50
N ASP A 414 45.93 24.76 -50.48
CA ASP A 414 44.92 25.07 -51.54
C ASP A 414 43.84 24.08 -51.97
N ALA A 415 42.61 24.43 -51.85
CA ALA A 415 41.75 25.08 -52.86
C ALA A 415 40.25 24.93 -52.58
N LYS A 416 39.59 26.05 -52.55
CA LYS A 416 38.28 26.42 -53.19
C LYS A 416 37.17 25.31 -53.14
N GLY A 417 35.99 25.59 -52.73
CA GLY A 417 35.09 26.64 -53.04
C GLY A 417 33.61 26.40 -52.61
N ARG A 418 33.03 27.51 -52.30
CA ARG A 418 31.69 27.98 -52.67
C ARG A 418 30.44 27.17 -52.25
N ARG A 419 29.58 27.70 -51.44
CA ARG A 419 28.36 28.53 -51.62
C ARG A 419 27.62 28.64 -50.33
N LYS A 420 27.49 29.85 -49.72
CA LYS A 420 26.40 30.85 -49.80
C LYS A 420 25.02 30.20 -49.77
N ALA A 421 24.05 30.56 -48.94
CA ALA A 421 23.66 31.88 -48.48
C ALA A 421 22.57 31.77 -47.37
N ASN A 422 22.59 32.74 -46.48
CA ASN A 422 21.48 33.54 -46.03
C ASN A 422 20.21 32.92 -45.42
N ARG A 423 19.93 33.24 -44.17
CA ARG A 423 18.91 34.27 -43.89
C ARG A 423 18.94 34.71 -42.43
N GLU A 424 19.14 35.96 -42.27
CA GLU A 424 18.99 36.77 -41.06
C GLU A 424 17.52 36.88 -40.60
N GLN A 425 17.43 37.24 -39.32
CA GLN A 425 16.44 38.09 -38.69
C GLN A 425 15.05 37.47 -38.36
N GLN A 426 14.75 37.32 -37.10
CA GLN A 426 13.95 38.34 -36.40
C GLN A 426 13.88 38.09 -34.89
N LYS A 427 14.50 39.01 -34.15
CA LYS A 427 14.16 39.28 -32.73
C LYS A 427 12.72 39.76 -32.65
N LYS A 428 11.91 39.15 -31.80
CA LYS A 428 10.75 39.81 -31.20
C LYS A 428 10.74 39.55 -29.71
N THR A 429 10.97 40.60 -28.99
CA THR A 429 10.75 40.85 -27.57
C THR A 429 9.27 40.62 -27.22
N ILE A 430 9.01 39.87 -26.17
CA ILE A 430 7.69 39.80 -25.52
C ILE A 430 7.89 40.26 -24.08
N PRO A 431 7.06 41.16 -23.56
CA PRO A 431 7.19 41.75 -22.24
C PRO A 431 6.64 40.84 -21.13
N ALA A 432 7.15 41.05 -19.90
CA ALA A 432 6.77 40.38 -18.69
C ALA A 432 5.30 40.69 -18.30
N PRO A 433 4.56 39.72 -17.70
CA PRO A 433 3.22 39.99 -17.16
C PRO A 433 3.32 40.62 -15.77
N GLU A 434 2.49 41.62 -15.57
CA GLU A 434 2.20 42.35 -14.33
C GLU A 434 1.63 41.46 -13.23
N GLU A 435 2.02 41.75 -11.99
CA GLU A 435 1.46 41.21 -10.77
C GLU A 435 0.00 41.68 -10.61
N THR A 436 -0.94 40.75 -10.54
CA THR A 436 -2.31 41.05 -10.15
C THR A 436 -2.53 40.69 -8.68
N HIS A 437 -2.83 41.71 -7.89
CA HIS A 437 -3.31 41.66 -6.50
C HIS A 437 -4.55 40.78 -6.39
N ASN A 438 -4.53 39.89 -5.42
CA ASN A 438 -5.67 39.04 -5.05
C ASN A 438 -6.45 39.72 -3.90
N PRO A 439 -7.74 40.04 -4.07
CA PRO A 439 -8.55 40.67 -3.04
C PRO A 439 -9.51 39.66 -2.36
N TYR A 440 -9.03 38.76 -1.52
CA TYR A 440 -9.92 38.05 -0.59
C TYR A 440 -9.30 37.93 0.79
N PRO A 441 -10.10 38.29 1.84
CA PRO A 441 -9.69 38.13 3.24
C PRO A 441 -9.75 36.62 3.66
N PRO A 442 -8.99 36.24 4.71
CA PRO A 442 -8.95 34.85 5.18
C PRO A 442 -10.28 34.46 5.86
N PRO A 443 -10.68 33.18 5.77
CA PRO A 443 -11.91 32.71 6.39
C PRO A 443 -11.79 32.61 7.91
N SER A 444 -12.86 33.02 8.62
CA SER A 444 -13.04 32.93 10.04
C SER A 444 -13.18 31.49 10.56
N ASP A 445 -12.69 31.25 11.79
CA ASP A 445 -12.66 29.97 12.50
C ASP A 445 -14.01 29.24 12.57
N PRO A 446 -14.05 27.91 12.44
CA PRO A 446 -15.29 27.17 12.61
C PRO A 446 -15.68 26.97 14.08
N SER A 447 -16.99 27.01 14.30
CA SER A 447 -17.69 26.88 15.57
C SER A 447 -17.28 25.66 16.43
N PRO A 448 -17.28 25.81 17.80
CA PRO A 448 -16.82 24.78 18.74
C PRO A 448 -17.60 23.44 18.74
N LEU A 449 -18.81 23.44 18.22
CA LEU A 449 -19.71 22.27 18.24
C LEU A 449 -19.29 21.13 17.28
N LEU A 450 -18.58 21.44 16.20
CA LEU A 450 -18.14 20.40 15.24
C LEU A 450 -16.90 19.62 15.72
N LYS A 451 -16.11 20.18 16.64
CA LYS A 451 -14.91 19.53 17.19
C LYS A 451 -15.22 18.37 18.13
N HIS A 452 -16.41 18.32 18.73
CA HIS A 452 -16.80 17.28 19.68
C HIS A 452 -17.37 16.01 19.02
N LEU A 453 -18.05 16.14 17.89
CA LEU A 453 -18.67 15.02 17.18
C LEU A 453 -17.64 14.13 16.46
N THR A 454 -16.62 14.75 15.84
CA THR A 454 -15.57 14.00 15.11
C THR A 454 -14.63 13.21 16.01
N LEU A 455 -14.44 13.64 17.26
CA LEU A 455 -13.60 12.92 18.23
C LEU A 455 -14.33 11.74 18.90
N GLN A 456 -15.65 11.79 18.97
CA GLN A 456 -16.46 10.77 19.63
C GLN A 456 -16.75 9.59 18.70
N GLU A 457 -17.08 9.83 17.44
CA GLU A 457 -17.27 8.78 16.44
C GLU A 457 -15.98 8.04 16.13
N SER A 458 -14.84 8.71 16.11
CA SER A 458 -13.53 8.06 15.96
C SER A 458 -13.14 7.18 17.16
N LYS A 459 -13.59 7.52 18.37
CA LYS A 459 -13.32 6.73 19.57
C LYS A 459 -14.20 5.49 19.67
N GLU A 460 -15.47 5.58 19.30
CA GLU A 460 -16.40 4.44 19.36
C GLU A 460 -16.13 3.39 18.27
N SER A 461 -15.73 3.81 17.07
CA SER A 461 -15.29 2.88 16.01
C SER A 461 -13.98 2.16 16.32
N LEU A 462 -13.13 2.75 17.16
CA LEU A 462 -11.82 2.19 17.54
C LEU A 462 -11.88 1.28 18.75
N SER A 463 -12.84 1.49 19.67
CA SER A 463 -12.95 0.67 20.89
C SER A 463 -13.45 -0.76 20.59
N SER A 464 -14.22 -0.96 19.51
CA SER A 464 -14.65 -2.28 19.08
C SER A 464 -13.57 -3.09 18.35
N ALA A 465 -12.50 -2.43 17.85
CA ALA A 465 -11.37 -3.11 17.22
C ALA A 465 -10.30 -3.57 18.21
N GLU A 466 -10.29 -3.05 19.43
CA GLU A 466 -9.28 -3.43 20.45
C GLU A 466 -9.56 -4.78 21.13
N HIS A 467 -10.78 -5.32 21.02
CA HIS A 467 -11.17 -6.56 21.73
C HIS A 467 -10.94 -7.85 20.93
N ASP A 468 -10.73 -7.78 19.61
CA ASP A 468 -10.65 -8.98 18.77
C ASP A 468 -9.24 -9.31 18.24
N THR A 469 -8.18 -8.65 18.75
CA THR A 469 -6.80 -8.89 18.25
C THR A 469 -5.99 -9.86 19.14
N TYR A 470 -6.62 -10.54 20.10
CA TYR A 470 -5.98 -11.54 20.97
C TYR A 470 -6.69 -12.91 20.89
N LEU A 471 -6.83 -13.47 19.70
CA LEU A 471 -7.01 -14.92 19.53
C LEU A 471 -6.43 -15.35 18.18
#